data_ddde51ae3281f0292a7756565929d925
#
_entry.id   ddde51ae3281f0292a7756565929d925
#
_cell.length_a   1.000
_cell.length_b   1.000
_cell.length_c   1.000
_cell.angle_alpha   90.00
_cell.angle_beta   90.00
_cell.angle_gamma   90.00
#
_symmetry.space_group_name_H-M   'P 1'
#
loop_
_entity.id
_entity.type
_entity.pdbx_description
1 polymer ?
#
loop_
_entity_poly.entity_id
_entity_poly.type
_entity_poly.pdbx_seq_one_letter_code
_entity_poly.pdbx_strand_id
1 'polypeptide(L)'
;MHLDSSLDQEDYCYLTTGGRVSGKPHTIEIWFTIIDGVLYMLSGGRDLSDWVRNLQHDPAVQLRIGDRRWDATARVAEDRGADAHVRKAVADKYRARGSSDLDEWERRAMPIAVEAERELPKQKEA
;
A
#
# COMPACT_ATOMS: atom_id res chain seq x y z
N MET A 1 14.61 -1.12 -3.21
CA MET A 1 14.37 -1.34 -4.66
C MET A 1 13.32 -0.35 -5.16
N HIS A 2 13.65 0.35 -6.20
CA HIS A 2 12.78 1.36 -6.79
C HIS A 2 11.68 0.70 -7.63
N LEU A 3 10.42 0.94 -7.29
CA LEU A 3 9.31 0.41 -8.09
C LEU A 3 9.14 1.23 -9.37
N ASP A 4 8.92 0.56 -10.49
CA ASP A 4 8.70 1.21 -11.78
C ASP A 4 7.37 1.97 -11.77
N SER A 5 7.38 3.21 -12.24
CA SER A 5 6.18 4.05 -12.28
C SER A 5 5.07 3.49 -13.17
N SER A 6 5.41 2.65 -14.15
CA SER A 6 4.40 2.00 -15.01
C SER A 6 3.45 1.09 -14.22
N LEU A 7 3.88 0.58 -13.07
CA LEU A 7 3.02 -0.23 -12.20
C LEU A 7 1.83 0.57 -11.65
N ASP A 8 1.92 1.88 -11.65
CA ASP A 8 0.85 2.77 -11.18
C ASP A 8 -0.38 2.79 -12.11
N GLN A 9 -0.29 2.16 -13.27
CA GLN A 9 -1.43 1.99 -14.18
C GLN A 9 -2.44 0.96 -13.66
N GLU A 10 -2.02 0.05 -12.78
CA GLU A 10 -2.91 -0.92 -12.17
C GLU A 10 -3.85 -0.25 -11.17
N ASP A 11 -5.10 -0.75 -11.08
CA ASP A 11 -6.11 -0.18 -10.18
C ASP A 11 -5.91 -0.60 -8.73
N TYR A 12 -5.36 -1.78 -8.50
CA TYR A 12 -5.23 -2.37 -7.17
C TYR A 12 -3.87 -3.00 -6.99
N CYS A 13 -3.41 -3.00 -5.75
CA CYS A 13 -2.35 -3.89 -5.32
C CYS A 13 -2.88 -4.81 -4.22
N TYR A 14 -2.10 -5.83 -3.90
CA TYR A 14 -2.42 -6.77 -2.84
C TYR A 14 -1.28 -6.75 -1.83
N LEU A 15 -1.64 -6.50 -0.57
CA LEU A 15 -0.68 -6.46 0.53
C LEU A 15 -0.96 -7.63 1.46
N THR A 16 0.07 -8.43 1.71
CA THR A 16 -0.01 -9.55 2.66
C THR A 16 0.80 -9.19 3.89
N THR A 17 0.11 -9.16 5.04
CA THR A 17 0.71 -8.93 6.35
C THR A 17 0.68 -10.21 7.17
N GLY A 18 1.61 -10.37 8.11
CA GLY A 18 1.55 -11.44 9.09
C GLY A 18 0.56 -11.10 10.21
N GLY A 19 -0.36 -12.02 10.52
CA GLY A 19 -1.33 -11.82 11.58
C GLY A 19 -0.65 -11.72 12.95
N ARG A 20 -0.87 -10.61 13.66
CA ARG A 20 -0.23 -10.36 14.97
C ARG A 20 -0.73 -11.29 16.07
N VAL A 21 -1.88 -11.91 15.88
CA VAL A 21 -2.47 -12.84 16.87
C VAL A 21 -2.21 -14.28 16.48
N SER A 22 -2.52 -14.65 15.22
CA SER A 22 -2.45 -16.05 14.76
C SER A 22 -1.13 -16.39 14.06
N GLY A 23 -0.37 -15.39 13.60
CA GLY A 23 0.79 -15.59 12.73
C GLY A 23 0.44 -15.95 11.29
N LYS A 24 -0.84 -16.13 10.97
CA LYS A 24 -1.27 -16.48 9.63
C LYS A 24 -1.24 -15.28 8.70
N PRO A 25 -0.89 -15.47 7.41
CA PRO A 25 -0.89 -14.37 6.46
C PRO A 25 -2.31 -13.87 6.19
N HIS A 26 -2.44 -12.54 6.07
CA HIS A 26 -3.68 -11.86 5.70
C HIS A 26 -3.41 -10.99 4.48
N THR A 27 -4.16 -11.21 3.40
CA THR A 27 -4.02 -10.44 2.17
C THR A 27 -5.21 -9.53 1.96
N ILE A 28 -4.95 -8.27 1.66
CA ILE A 28 -5.98 -7.28 1.30
C ILE A 28 -5.74 -6.78 -0.12
N GLU A 29 -6.83 -6.43 -0.80
CA GLU A 29 -6.83 -5.68 -2.05
C GLU A 29 -7.01 -4.20 -1.70
N ILE A 30 -6.15 -3.33 -2.22
CA ILE A 30 -6.16 -1.94 -1.80
C ILE A 30 -5.70 -1.01 -2.92
N TRP A 31 -6.21 0.23 -2.89
CA TRP A 31 -5.79 1.31 -3.76
C TRP A 31 -4.39 1.80 -3.40
N PHE A 32 -3.65 2.24 -4.40
CA PHE A 32 -2.27 2.69 -4.21
C PHE A 32 -1.86 3.71 -5.25
N THR A 33 -0.74 4.39 -5.00
CA THR A 33 0.02 5.13 -6.01
C THR A 33 1.51 4.96 -5.75
N ILE A 34 2.33 5.18 -6.78
CA ILE A 34 3.78 5.10 -6.67
C ILE A 34 4.35 6.51 -6.83
N ILE A 35 5.17 6.94 -5.88
CA ILE A 35 5.84 8.23 -5.89
C ILE A 35 7.33 7.97 -5.65
N ASP A 36 8.16 8.37 -6.60
CA ASP A 36 9.62 8.21 -6.51
C ASP A 36 10.04 6.77 -6.13
N GLY A 37 9.37 5.80 -6.72
CA GLY A 37 9.68 4.38 -6.56
C GLY A 37 9.17 3.74 -5.28
N VAL A 38 8.45 4.48 -4.43
CA VAL A 38 7.83 3.98 -3.20
C VAL A 38 6.32 3.88 -3.41
N LEU A 39 5.74 2.77 -2.99
CA LEU A 39 4.29 2.59 -3.06
C LEU A 39 3.65 3.15 -1.80
N TYR A 40 2.57 3.93 -1.99
CA TYR A 40 1.78 4.48 -0.90
C TYR A 40 0.33 4.02 -1.01
N MET A 41 -0.25 3.73 0.13
CA MET A 41 -1.66 3.39 0.27
C MET A 41 -2.23 4.14 1.48
N LEU A 42 -3.55 4.24 1.55
CA LEU A 42 -4.21 4.97 2.63
C LEU A 42 -5.13 4.04 3.41
N SER A 43 -5.06 4.13 4.74
CA SER A 43 -5.98 3.44 5.63
C SER A 43 -7.06 4.40 6.13
N GLY A 44 -8.30 4.20 5.68
CA GLY A 44 -9.45 4.97 6.16
C GLY A 44 -9.74 4.71 7.64
N GLY A 45 -9.48 3.50 8.11
CA GLY A 45 -9.60 3.16 9.52
C GLY A 45 -8.37 3.53 10.35
N ARG A 46 -7.38 4.17 9.75
CA ARG A 46 -6.11 4.57 10.37
C ARG A 46 -5.45 3.37 11.07
N ASP A 47 -5.01 3.53 12.30
CA ASP A 47 -4.37 2.47 13.07
C ASP A 47 -5.37 1.47 13.70
N LEU A 48 -6.67 1.66 13.47
CA LEU A 48 -7.68 0.69 13.90
C LEU A 48 -7.84 -0.47 12.92
N SER A 49 -7.38 -0.31 11.69
CA SER A 49 -7.42 -1.39 10.69
C SER A 49 -6.47 -2.53 11.07
N ASP A 50 -6.93 -3.76 10.92
CA ASP A 50 -6.13 -4.93 11.29
C ASP A 50 -4.82 -5.01 10.51
N TRP A 51 -4.86 -4.72 9.20
CA TRP A 51 -3.64 -4.78 8.39
C TRP A 51 -2.60 -3.73 8.80
N VAL A 52 -3.04 -2.54 9.28
CA VAL A 52 -2.13 -1.52 9.81
C VAL A 52 -1.52 -2.01 11.12
N ARG A 53 -2.32 -2.56 12.01
CA ARG A 53 -1.82 -3.13 13.27
C ARG A 53 -0.84 -4.28 13.02
N ASN A 54 -1.14 -5.12 12.03
CA ASN A 54 -0.25 -6.23 11.66
C ASN A 54 1.11 -5.71 11.20
N LEU A 55 1.16 -4.72 10.30
CA LEU A 55 2.43 -4.19 9.80
C LEU A 55 3.21 -3.40 10.85
N GLN A 56 2.52 -2.79 11.82
CA GLN A 56 3.20 -2.14 12.95
C GLN A 56 3.83 -3.16 13.89
N HIS A 57 3.22 -4.33 14.02
CA HIS A 57 3.77 -5.44 14.80
C HIS A 57 4.93 -6.12 14.07
N ASP A 58 4.77 -6.38 12.77
CA ASP A 58 5.79 -6.98 11.91
C ASP A 58 5.78 -6.24 10.56
N PRO A 59 6.78 -5.38 10.30
CA PRO A 59 6.82 -4.58 9.07
C PRO A 59 7.18 -5.37 7.82
N ALA A 60 7.62 -6.61 7.93
CA ALA A 60 7.89 -7.46 6.77
C ALA A 60 6.56 -7.87 6.12
N VAL A 61 6.39 -7.50 4.86
CA VAL A 61 5.15 -7.74 4.11
C VAL A 61 5.48 -8.31 2.74
N GLN A 62 4.46 -8.79 2.03
CA GLN A 62 4.57 -9.10 0.62
C GLN A 62 3.62 -8.21 -0.18
N LEU A 63 4.13 -7.70 -1.30
CA LEU A 63 3.40 -6.84 -2.20
C LEU A 63 3.21 -7.56 -3.53
N ARG A 64 1.99 -7.50 -4.09
CA ARG A 64 1.71 -7.98 -5.44
C ARG A 64 1.00 -6.89 -6.24
N ILE A 65 1.49 -6.65 -7.44
CA ILE A 65 0.88 -5.77 -8.43
C ILE A 65 0.82 -6.55 -9.75
N GLY A 66 -0.39 -6.81 -10.23
CA GLY A 66 -0.56 -7.69 -11.39
C GLY A 66 -0.03 -9.10 -11.08
N ASP A 67 0.90 -9.58 -11.91
CA ASP A 67 1.54 -10.88 -11.74
C ASP A 67 2.94 -10.78 -11.08
N ARG A 68 3.33 -9.58 -10.64
CA ARG A 68 4.64 -9.34 -10.03
C ARG A 68 4.51 -9.24 -8.52
N ARG A 69 5.47 -9.81 -7.80
CA ARG A 69 5.48 -9.88 -6.34
C ARG A 69 6.83 -9.46 -5.78
N TRP A 70 6.81 -8.87 -4.59
CA TRP A 70 8.02 -8.43 -3.89
C TRP A 70 7.93 -8.76 -2.41
N ASP A 71 9.08 -9.09 -1.80
CA ASP A 71 9.26 -8.89 -0.37
C ASP A 71 9.45 -7.39 -0.14
N ALA A 72 8.81 -6.86 0.88
CA ALA A 72 8.79 -5.42 1.14
C ALA A 72 8.73 -5.12 2.63
N THR A 73 8.98 -3.86 2.96
CA THR A 73 8.83 -3.32 4.31
C THR A 73 7.79 -2.22 4.29
N ALA A 74 6.81 -2.31 5.19
CA ALA A 74 5.73 -1.33 5.30
C ALA A 74 5.86 -0.51 6.59
N ARG A 75 5.53 0.77 6.49
CA ARG A 75 5.55 1.68 7.65
C ARG A 75 4.47 2.73 7.53
N VAL A 76 4.05 3.26 8.67
CA VAL A 76 3.21 4.45 8.72
C VAL A 76 4.05 5.65 8.25
N ALA A 77 3.53 6.39 7.28
CA ALA A 77 4.24 7.50 6.63
C ALA A 77 3.62 8.85 6.99
N GLU A 78 3.50 9.13 8.28
CA GLU A 78 3.01 10.41 8.76
C GLU A 78 4.19 11.36 9.04
N ASP A 79 4.73 11.92 7.96
CA ASP A 79 5.75 12.97 8.06
C ASP A 79 5.10 14.34 7.91
N ARG A 80 5.53 15.29 8.73
CA ARG A 80 5.02 16.66 8.70
C ARG A 80 5.18 17.28 7.31
N GLY A 81 4.07 17.58 6.65
CA GLY A 81 4.01 18.20 5.35
C GLY A 81 4.07 17.25 4.16
N ALA A 82 4.61 16.04 4.31
CA ALA A 82 4.66 15.07 3.23
C ALA A 82 3.38 14.23 3.13
N ASP A 83 2.74 13.97 4.26
CA ASP A 83 1.55 13.11 4.31
C ASP A 83 0.37 13.68 3.53
N ALA A 84 0.15 14.99 3.56
CA ALA A 84 -0.91 15.63 2.78
C ALA A 84 -0.68 15.46 1.28
N HIS A 85 0.57 15.56 0.82
CA HIS A 85 0.93 15.34 -0.57
C HIS A 85 0.64 13.88 -0.99
N VAL A 86 0.99 12.93 -0.16
CA VAL A 86 0.72 11.51 -0.40
C VAL A 86 -0.78 11.25 -0.47
N ARG A 87 -1.55 11.76 0.50
CA ARG A 87 -3.01 11.58 0.51
C ARG A 87 -3.65 12.16 -0.74
N LYS A 88 -3.21 13.34 -1.15
CA LYS A 88 -3.71 13.98 -2.37
C LYS A 88 -3.37 13.15 -3.61
N ALA A 89 -2.15 12.67 -3.72
CA ALA A 89 -1.70 11.89 -4.87
C ALA A 89 -2.51 10.59 -5.02
N VAL A 90 -2.74 9.86 -3.93
CA VAL A 90 -3.57 8.65 -3.97
C VAL A 90 -5.01 9.01 -4.37
N ALA A 91 -5.62 9.98 -3.72
CA ALA A 91 -7.00 10.36 -4.00
C ALA A 91 -7.18 10.84 -5.45
N ASP A 92 -6.26 11.66 -5.95
CA ASP A 92 -6.33 12.21 -7.31
C ASP A 92 -6.25 11.11 -8.38
N LYS A 93 -5.45 10.07 -8.15
CA LYS A 93 -5.38 8.92 -9.07
C LYS A 93 -6.79 8.33 -9.28
N TYR A 94 -7.53 8.12 -8.21
CA TYR A 94 -8.83 7.46 -8.29
C TYR A 94 -9.96 8.42 -8.69
N ARG A 95 -9.83 9.71 -8.40
CA ARG A 95 -10.72 10.73 -8.97
C ARG A 95 -10.61 10.77 -10.48
N ALA A 96 -9.40 10.68 -11.02
CA ALA A 96 -9.15 10.63 -12.45
C ALA A 96 -9.76 9.38 -13.11
N ARG A 97 -9.98 8.32 -12.33
CA ARG A 97 -10.59 7.07 -12.78
C ARG A 97 -12.10 7.00 -12.49
N GLY A 98 -12.70 8.10 -12.08
CA GLY A 98 -14.15 8.22 -11.91
C GLY A 98 -14.67 8.08 -10.48
N SER A 99 -13.82 7.87 -9.50
CA SER A 99 -14.27 7.82 -8.10
C SER A 99 -14.61 9.20 -7.58
N SER A 100 -15.67 9.30 -6.78
CA SER A 100 -16.15 10.55 -6.20
C SER A 100 -16.21 10.45 -4.67
N ASP A 101 -16.49 11.59 -4.03
CA ASP A 101 -16.69 11.67 -2.57
C ASP A 101 -15.47 11.22 -1.75
N LEU A 102 -14.26 11.52 -2.25
CA LEU A 102 -13.01 11.13 -1.59
C LEU A 102 -12.43 12.20 -0.67
N ASP A 103 -13.06 13.36 -0.54
CA ASP A 103 -12.48 14.52 0.15
C ASP A 103 -12.23 14.23 1.63
N GLU A 104 -13.19 13.63 2.33
CA GLU A 104 -13.02 13.31 3.75
C GLU A 104 -11.98 12.21 3.95
N TRP A 105 -12.01 11.19 3.13
CA TRP A 105 -11.01 10.11 3.14
C TRP A 105 -9.60 10.66 2.90
N GLU A 106 -9.44 11.55 1.92
CA GLU A 106 -8.16 12.21 1.65
C GLU A 106 -7.64 12.96 2.87
N ARG A 107 -8.52 13.67 3.59
CA ARG A 107 -8.11 14.46 4.76
C ARG A 107 -7.72 13.62 5.96
N ARG A 108 -8.33 12.44 6.13
CA ARG A 108 -8.24 11.67 7.38
C ARG A 108 -7.48 10.36 7.29
N ALA A 109 -7.39 9.75 6.11
CA ALA A 109 -6.78 8.44 5.98
C ALA A 109 -5.29 8.48 6.34
N MET A 110 -4.83 7.40 6.96
CA MET A 110 -3.43 7.27 7.37
C MET A 110 -2.58 6.79 6.21
N PRO A 111 -1.54 7.53 5.80
CA PRO A 111 -0.64 7.06 4.75
C PRO A 111 0.25 5.94 5.24
N ILE A 112 0.38 4.93 4.40
CA ILE A 112 1.29 3.79 4.61
C ILE A 112 2.25 3.75 3.43
N ALA A 113 3.55 3.70 3.72
CA ALA A 113 4.59 3.53 2.71
C ALA A 113 5.04 2.09 2.66
N VAL A 114 5.18 1.55 1.45
CA VAL A 114 5.69 0.20 1.21
C VAL A 114 6.92 0.31 0.32
N GLU A 115 8.06 -0.08 0.86
CA GLU A 115 9.32 -0.09 0.16
C GLU A 115 9.66 -1.52 -0.26
N ALA A 116 9.76 -1.76 -1.58
CA ALA A 116 10.13 -3.06 -2.10
C ALA A 116 11.61 -3.35 -1.78
N GLU A 117 11.87 -4.53 -1.27
CA GLU A 117 13.21 -4.99 -0.93
C GLU A 117 13.78 -5.89 -2.02
N ARG A 118 12.97 -6.83 -2.50
CA ARG A 118 13.39 -7.83 -3.48
C ARG A 118 12.20 -8.31 -4.28
N GLU A 119 12.33 -8.32 -5.60
CA GLU A 119 11.31 -8.92 -6.45
C GLU A 119 11.40 -10.45 -6.39
N LEU A 120 10.26 -11.10 -6.23
CA LEU A 120 10.18 -12.55 -6.15
C LEU A 120 10.02 -13.15 -7.55
N PRO A 121 10.52 -14.37 -7.79
CA PRO A 121 10.29 -15.06 -9.07
C PRO A 121 8.79 -15.23 -9.32
N LYS A 122 8.40 -15.22 -10.60
CA LYS A 122 7.03 -15.56 -10.97
C LYS A 122 6.71 -16.97 -10.52
N GLN A 123 5.50 -17.16 -9.96
CA GLN A 123 5.03 -18.49 -9.61
C GLN A 123 4.90 -19.32 -10.87
N LYS A 124 5.54 -20.50 -10.87
CA LYS A 124 5.31 -21.48 -11.92
C LYS A 124 3.94 -22.10 -11.69
N GLU A 125 3.15 -22.12 -12.73
CA GLU A 125 1.92 -22.91 -12.73
C GLU A 125 2.30 -24.38 -12.57
N ALA A 126 1.63 -25.04 -11.65
CA ALA A 126 1.84 -26.45 -11.42
C ALA A 126 1.28 -27.26 -12.61
#